data_7ae09a3191dc330084a4bbe7df301b36
#
_entry.id   7ae09a3191dc330084a4bbe7df301b36
#
_cell.length_a   1.000
_cell.length_b   1.000
_cell.length_c   1.000
_cell.angle_alpha   90.00
_cell.angle_beta   90.00
_cell.angle_gamma   90.00
#
_symmetry.space_group_name_H-M   'P 1'
#
loop_
_entity.id
_entity.type
_entity.pdbx_description
1 polymer ?
#
loop_
_entity_poly.entity_id
_entity_poly.type
_entity_poly.pdbx_seq_one_letter_code
_entity_poly.pdbx_strand_id
1 'polypeptide(L)'
;GRDLCPSCATRRMVDVSAHMVDQVLPRVQHRQWVLSMPKRVRWHLRHKPEVISGLLTVFLRAVETTIRQRSPGAPPDAHFGAVAFVYRFGSYLNSHVHFHVLVTDGVFSAGPDGEAIFHPALDLERKDFEAVQAKLRHRGLRWLHRHGFERLARYCARRPAAGRRCWCGSTNASRSGARSAA
;
A
#
# COMPACT_ATOMS: atom_id res chain seq x y z
N GLY A 1 -23.07 -6.83 -16.65
CA GLY A 1 -22.44 -5.91 -16.16
C GLY A 1 -22.84 -4.90 -15.11
N ARG A 2 -22.89 -5.31 -13.82
CA ARG A 2 -23.18 -4.36 -12.71
C ARG A 2 -22.09 -3.28 -12.55
N ASP A 3 -20.89 -3.50 -13.05
CA ASP A 3 -19.75 -2.57 -12.89
C ASP A 3 -19.67 -1.51 -14.02
N LEU A 4 -20.49 -1.61 -15.04
CA LEU A 4 -20.54 -0.65 -16.15
C LEU A 4 -21.63 0.42 -16.00
N CYS A 5 -22.59 0.22 -15.10
CA CYS A 5 -23.64 1.20 -14.82
C CYS A 5 -23.14 2.23 -13.78
N PRO A 6 -23.03 3.53 -14.14
CA PRO A 6 -22.55 4.56 -13.21
C PRO A 6 -23.37 4.63 -11.92
N SER A 7 -24.70 4.55 -12.01
CA SER A 7 -25.58 4.61 -10.83
C SER A 7 -25.37 3.41 -9.89
N CYS A 8 -25.27 2.19 -10.44
CA CYS A 8 -25.01 0.99 -9.64
C CYS A 8 -23.61 1.03 -9.01
N ALA A 9 -22.62 1.50 -9.76
CA ALA A 9 -21.25 1.65 -9.25
C ALA A 9 -21.18 2.69 -8.12
N THR A 10 -21.81 3.86 -8.31
CA THR A 10 -21.85 4.92 -7.29
C THR A 10 -22.54 4.44 -6.01
N ARG A 11 -23.71 3.79 -6.12
CA ARG A 11 -24.40 3.25 -4.93
C ARG A 11 -23.51 2.27 -4.17
N ARG A 12 -22.89 1.32 -4.87
CA ARG A 12 -21.97 0.37 -4.24
C ARG A 12 -20.76 1.05 -3.60
N MET A 13 -20.22 2.09 -4.22
CA MET A 13 -19.11 2.86 -3.65
C MET A 13 -19.52 3.56 -2.36
N VAL A 14 -20.72 4.14 -2.31
CA VAL A 14 -21.28 4.78 -1.11
C VAL A 14 -21.47 3.75 0.00
N ASP A 15 -22.10 2.61 -0.29
CA ASP A 15 -22.35 1.55 0.69
C ASP A 15 -21.03 0.98 1.25
N VAL A 16 -20.04 0.75 0.39
CA VAL A 16 -18.70 0.29 0.81
C VAL A 16 -17.99 1.35 1.64
N SER A 17 -18.08 2.63 1.25
CA SER A 17 -17.45 3.72 1.99
C SER A 17 -18.06 3.88 3.38
N ALA A 18 -19.39 3.83 3.49
CA ALA A 18 -20.08 3.87 4.78
C ALA A 18 -19.66 2.70 5.67
N HIS A 19 -19.70 1.47 5.14
CA HIS A 19 -19.26 0.29 5.89
C HIS A 19 -17.79 0.41 6.36
N MET A 20 -16.89 0.91 5.50
CA MET A 20 -15.49 1.10 5.86
C MET A 20 -15.35 2.10 7.02
N VAL A 21 -16.05 3.24 6.97
CA VAL A 21 -15.95 4.29 7.98
C VAL A 21 -16.61 3.85 9.30
N ASP A 22 -17.76 3.17 9.23
CA ASP A 22 -18.57 2.88 10.40
C ASP A 22 -18.13 1.60 11.12
N GLN A 23 -17.58 0.62 10.38
CA GLN A 23 -17.37 -0.73 10.91
C GLN A 23 -15.93 -1.23 10.84
N VAL A 24 -15.08 -0.69 9.93
CA VAL A 24 -13.77 -1.28 9.65
C VAL A 24 -12.62 -0.39 10.12
N LEU A 25 -12.71 0.91 9.84
CA LEU A 25 -11.62 1.83 10.13
C LEU A 25 -11.68 2.31 11.58
N PRO A 26 -10.60 2.15 12.37
CA PRO A 26 -10.55 2.72 13.72
C PRO A 26 -10.53 4.25 13.64
N ARG A 27 -11.01 4.92 14.69
CA ARG A 27 -11.07 6.39 14.78
C ARG A 27 -9.69 6.99 15.12
N VAL A 28 -8.71 6.73 14.25
CA VAL A 28 -7.36 7.28 14.32
C VAL A 28 -7.01 7.95 13.00
N GLN A 29 -5.89 8.65 12.95
CA GLN A 29 -5.41 9.20 11.70
C GLN A 29 -5.04 8.09 10.71
N HIS A 30 -5.33 8.34 9.43
CA HIS A 30 -5.03 7.41 8.33
C HIS A 30 -4.17 8.10 7.29
N ARG A 31 -3.36 7.29 6.61
CA ARG A 31 -2.51 7.71 5.51
C ARG A 31 -2.77 6.84 4.29
N GLN A 32 -3.01 7.48 3.15
CA GLN A 32 -3.13 6.77 1.88
C GLN A 32 -1.76 6.62 1.23
N TRP A 33 -1.43 5.40 0.86
CA TRP A 33 -0.26 5.06 0.07
C TRP A 33 -0.69 4.60 -1.31
N VAL A 34 0.01 5.07 -2.35
CA VAL A 34 -0.23 4.64 -3.73
C VAL A 34 1.03 3.98 -4.27
N LEU A 35 0.91 2.73 -4.72
CA LEU A 35 1.98 2.02 -5.40
C LEU A 35 1.60 1.78 -6.85
N SER A 36 2.24 2.48 -7.77
CA SER A 36 2.09 2.26 -9.21
C SER A 36 3.18 1.32 -9.71
N MET A 37 2.80 0.36 -10.54
CA MET A 37 3.74 -0.62 -11.09
C MET A 37 4.31 -0.15 -12.44
N PRO A 38 5.60 -0.40 -12.74
CA PRO A 38 6.21 -0.08 -14.02
C PRO A 38 5.46 -0.73 -15.19
N LYS A 39 5.34 -0.03 -16.33
CA LYS A 39 4.59 -0.52 -17.52
C LYS A 39 4.91 -1.97 -17.89
N ARG A 40 6.17 -2.37 -17.81
CA ARG A 40 6.65 -3.70 -18.22
C ARG A 40 6.30 -4.82 -17.23
N VAL A 41 6.04 -4.50 -15.97
CA VAL A 41 5.58 -5.47 -14.96
C VAL A 41 4.08 -5.70 -15.10
N ARG A 42 3.34 -4.74 -15.66
CA ARG A 42 1.86 -4.75 -15.73
C ARG A 42 1.31 -5.96 -16.49
N TRP A 43 1.98 -6.39 -17.54
CA TRP A 43 1.59 -7.59 -18.29
C TRP A 43 1.57 -8.83 -17.38
N HIS A 44 2.64 -9.04 -16.61
CA HIS A 44 2.73 -10.16 -15.66
C HIS A 44 1.67 -10.04 -14.55
N LEU A 45 1.46 -8.85 -14.01
CA LEU A 45 0.43 -8.59 -13.00
C LEU A 45 -0.97 -8.89 -13.52
N ARG A 46 -1.23 -8.68 -14.81
CA ARG A 46 -2.53 -8.98 -15.41
C ARG A 46 -2.81 -10.49 -15.47
N HIS A 47 -1.78 -11.29 -15.79
CA HIS A 47 -1.91 -12.73 -16.07
C HIS A 47 -1.50 -13.63 -14.90
N LYS A 48 -0.92 -13.06 -13.85
CA LYS A 48 -0.34 -13.78 -12.71
C LYS A 48 -0.81 -13.14 -11.39
N PRO A 49 -2.01 -13.51 -10.89
CA PRO A 49 -2.56 -12.96 -9.65
C PRO A 49 -1.64 -13.12 -8.44
N GLU A 50 -0.85 -14.20 -8.41
CA GLU A 50 0.14 -14.46 -7.37
C GLU A 50 1.21 -13.37 -7.29
N VAL A 51 1.57 -12.75 -8.41
CA VAL A 51 2.54 -11.64 -8.45
C VAL A 51 1.93 -10.38 -7.81
N ILE A 52 0.62 -10.15 -8.01
CA ILE A 52 -0.10 -9.04 -7.38
C ILE A 52 -0.04 -9.21 -5.86
N SER A 53 -0.47 -10.36 -5.34
CA SER A 53 -0.52 -10.65 -3.90
C SER A 53 0.86 -10.61 -3.26
N GLY A 54 1.85 -11.19 -3.93
CA GLY A 54 3.23 -11.20 -3.42
C GLY A 54 3.84 -9.80 -3.33
N LEU A 55 3.70 -8.98 -4.38
CA LEU A 55 4.22 -7.61 -4.37
C LEU A 55 3.46 -6.70 -3.41
N LEU A 56 2.14 -6.89 -3.26
CA LEU A 56 1.35 -6.18 -2.25
C LEU A 56 1.83 -6.53 -0.84
N THR A 57 2.04 -7.82 -0.55
CA THR A 57 2.57 -8.25 0.75
C THR A 57 3.94 -7.65 1.05
N VAL A 58 4.85 -7.64 0.07
CA VAL A 58 6.18 -7.01 0.22
C VAL A 58 6.04 -5.52 0.49
N PHE A 59 5.12 -4.84 -0.20
CA PHE A 59 4.85 -3.42 -0.01
C PHE A 59 4.31 -3.12 1.38
N LEU A 60 3.27 -3.83 1.82
CA LEU A 60 2.66 -3.66 3.13
C LEU A 60 3.70 -3.84 4.25
N ARG A 61 4.53 -4.88 4.19
CA ARG A 61 5.60 -5.11 5.17
C ARG A 61 6.66 -4.01 5.16
N ALA A 62 6.95 -3.39 4.01
CA ALA A 62 7.89 -2.28 3.94
C ALA A 62 7.32 -1.01 4.59
N VAL A 63 6.03 -0.71 4.32
CA VAL A 63 5.30 0.42 4.92
C VAL A 63 5.18 0.22 6.43
N GLU A 64 4.71 -0.95 6.88
CA GLU A 64 4.56 -1.28 8.30
C GLU A 64 5.86 -1.10 9.08
N THR A 65 6.96 -1.64 8.55
CA THR A 65 8.28 -1.48 9.18
C THR A 65 8.64 0.00 9.34
N THR A 66 8.32 0.83 8.36
CA THR A 66 8.65 2.26 8.40
C THR A 66 7.74 3.02 9.37
N ILE A 67 6.42 2.75 9.37
CA ILE A 67 5.49 3.38 10.30
C ILE A 67 5.85 3.00 11.74
N ARG A 68 6.11 1.73 12.03
CA ARG A 68 6.52 1.28 13.37
C ARG A 68 7.81 1.95 13.85
N GLN A 69 8.80 2.12 12.97
CA GLN A 69 10.04 2.84 13.28
C GLN A 69 9.81 4.33 13.60
N ARG A 70 8.73 4.90 13.08
CA ARG A 70 8.32 6.29 13.32
C ARG A 70 7.30 6.43 14.43
N SER A 71 6.89 5.34 15.09
CA SER A 71 5.92 5.34 16.22
C SER A 71 6.68 5.20 17.55
N PRO A 72 6.91 6.31 18.28
CA PRO A 72 7.62 6.26 19.56
C PRO A 72 6.89 5.38 20.58
N GLY A 73 7.64 4.60 21.34
CA GLY A 73 7.09 3.70 22.36
C GLY A 73 6.39 2.45 21.81
N ALA A 74 6.33 2.27 20.50
CA ALA A 74 5.75 1.06 19.93
C ALA A 74 6.67 -0.15 20.13
N PRO A 75 6.15 -1.28 20.66
CA PRO A 75 6.92 -2.49 20.80
C PRO A 75 7.21 -3.14 19.42
N PRO A 76 8.22 -4.04 19.32
CA PRO A 76 8.64 -4.63 18.05
C PRO A 76 7.56 -5.45 17.33
N ASP A 77 6.62 -5.99 18.07
CA ASP A 77 5.48 -6.80 17.60
C ASP A 77 4.22 -5.98 17.29
N ALA A 78 4.27 -4.66 17.46
CA ALA A 78 3.15 -3.79 17.09
C ALA A 78 2.88 -3.82 15.58
N HIS A 79 1.61 -3.84 15.21
CA HIS A 79 1.13 -3.94 13.83
C HIS A 79 0.27 -2.74 13.44
N PHE A 80 0.24 -2.42 12.15
CA PHE A 80 -0.66 -1.40 11.61
C PHE A 80 -1.95 -2.01 11.06
N GLY A 81 -3.02 -1.21 11.01
CA GLY A 81 -4.22 -1.55 10.25
C GLY A 81 -4.08 -1.10 8.80
N ALA A 82 -4.50 -1.93 7.84
CA ALA A 82 -4.44 -1.57 6.43
C ALA A 82 -5.61 -2.15 5.62
N VAL A 83 -6.11 -1.33 4.68
CA VAL A 83 -7.05 -1.77 3.65
C VAL A 83 -6.47 -1.45 2.29
N ALA A 84 -6.37 -2.48 1.44
CA ALA A 84 -5.77 -2.35 0.12
C ALA A 84 -6.81 -2.51 -1.00
N PHE A 85 -6.81 -1.58 -1.93
CA PHE A 85 -7.62 -1.62 -3.15
C PHE A 85 -6.70 -1.82 -4.36
N VAL A 86 -6.99 -2.87 -5.15
CA VAL A 86 -6.24 -3.19 -6.36
C VAL A 86 -6.97 -2.64 -7.56
N TYR A 87 -6.42 -1.60 -8.17
CA TYR A 87 -6.93 -1.02 -9.41
C TYR A 87 -6.22 -1.63 -10.61
N ARG A 88 -6.99 -2.05 -11.60
CA ARG A 88 -6.46 -2.72 -12.80
C ARG A 88 -6.33 -1.80 -14.00
N PHE A 89 -7.04 -0.65 -13.98
CA PHE A 89 -7.10 0.29 -15.08
C PHE A 89 -6.72 1.69 -14.63
N GLY A 90 -6.07 2.46 -15.51
CA GLY A 90 -5.84 3.88 -15.34
C GLY A 90 -7.02 4.72 -15.83
N SER A 91 -6.89 6.06 -15.75
CA SER A 91 -7.93 7.03 -16.12
C SER A 91 -8.41 6.91 -17.58
N TYR A 92 -7.55 6.43 -18.48
CA TYR A 92 -7.88 6.18 -19.88
C TYR A 92 -8.26 4.73 -20.18
N LEU A 93 -8.73 3.98 -19.19
CA LEU A 93 -9.06 2.55 -19.28
C LEU A 93 -7.88 1.67 -19.77
N ASN A 94 -6.69 2.21 -19.82
CA ASN A 94 -5.49 1.46 -20.15
C ASN A 94 -5.11 0.53 -18.99
N SER A 95 -4.54 -0.63 -19.31
CA SER A 95 -4.07 -1.58 -18.29
C SER A 95 -3.00 -0.92 -17.42
N HIS A 96 -3.36 -0.61 -16.18
CA HIS A 96 -2.51 0.05 -15.21
C HIS A 96 -2.77 -0.51 -13.81
N VAL A 97 -2.14 -1.63 -13.49
CA VAL A 97 -2.24 -2.17 -12.14
C VAL A 97 -1.52 -1.24 -11.16
N HIS A 98 -2.26 -0.80 -10.16
CA HIS A 98 -1.75 -0.01 -9.05
C HIS A 98 -2.56 -0.29 -7.78
N PHE A 99 -1.94 -0.01 -6.64
CA PHE A 99 -2.53 -0.26 -5.34
C PHE A 99 -2.78 1.08 -4.64
N HIS A 100 -3.99 1.26 -4.13
CA HIS A 100 -4.29 2.26 -3.13
C HIS A 100 -4.42 1.55 -1.80
N VAL A 101 -3.62 1.96 -0.82
CA VAL A 101 -3.62 1.35 0.50
C VAL A 101 -3.87 2.43 1.53
N LEU A 102 -4.97 2.30 2.25
CA LEU A 102 -5.26 3.12 3.42
C LEU A 102 -4.69 2.40 4.63
N VAL A 103 -3.81 3.07 5.36
CA VAL A 103 -3.17 2.53 6.56
C VAL A 103 -3.41 3.45 7.75
N THR A 104 -3.44 2.91 8.96
CA THR A 104 -3.40 3.73 10.17
C THR A 104 -2.08 4.48 10.25
N ASP A 105 -2.10 5.76 10.64
CA ASP A 105 -0.89 6.59 10.77
C ASP A 105 -0.20 6.34 12.12
N GLY A 106 0.04 5.08 12.40
CA GLY A 106 0.61 4.51 13.59
C GLY A 106 0.44 3.00 13.64
N VAL A 107 0.83 2.38 14.73
CA VAL A 107 0.72 0.94 14.97
C VAL A 107 -0.05 0.65 16.25
N PHE A 108 -0.57 -0.56 16.37
CA PHE A 108 -1.26 -1.06 17.56
C PHE A 108 -0.45 -2.16 18.22
N SER A 109 -0.44 -2.16 19.54
CA SER A 109 0.02 -3.26 20.36
C SER A 109 -1.10 -3.76 21.26
N ALA A 110 -0.95 -4.98 21.78
CA ALA A 110 -1.83 -5.47 22.82
C ALA A 110 -1.46 -4.83 24.16
N GLY A 111 -2.45 -4.33 24.90
CA GLY A 111 -2.30 -3.91 26.27
C GLY A 111 -2.45 -5.09 27.25
N PRO A 112 -2.23 -4.85 28.56
CA PRO A 112 -2.28 -5.89 29.60
C PRO A 112 -3.60 -6.65 29.66
N ASP A 113 -4.72 -5.96 29.41
CA ASP A 113 -6.07 -6.52 29.46
C ASP A 113 -6.59 -6.96 28.07
N GLY A 114 -5.68 -7.00 27.07
CA GLY A 114 -6.01 -7.37 25.68
C GLY A 114 -6.61 -6.23 24.85
N GLU A 115 -6.69 -5.01 25.38
CA GLU A 115 -7.10 -3.83 24.66
C GLU A 115 -6.05 -3.43 23.59
N ALA A 116 -6.50 -2.77 22.53
CA ALA A 116 -5.61 -2.27 21.49
C ALA A 116 -5.06 -0.89 21.86
N ILE A 117 -3.77 -0.78 22.09
CA ILE A 117 -3.07 0.48 22.37
C ILE A 117 -2.53 1.04 21.06
N PHE A 118 -2.94 2.26 20.70
CA PHE A 118 -2.46 2.94 19.49
C PHE A 118 -1.22 3.79 19.77
N HIS A 119 -0.17 3.58 18.98
CA HIS A 119 1.06 4.35 18.99
C HIS A 119 1.13 5.19 17.71
N PRO A 120 0.83 6.50 17.77
CA PRO A 120 0.83 7.36 16.59
C PRO A 120 2.24 7.51 16.01
N ALA A 121 2.31 7.55 14.68
CA ALA A 121 3.57 7.80 14.00
C ALA A 121 3.89 9.30 13.96
N LEU A 122 5.16 9.65 14.09
CA LEU A 122 5.67 10.97 13.78
C LEU A 122 5.54 11.23 12.28
N ASP A 123 5.67 12.50 11.88
CA ASP A 123 5.62 12.88 10.48
C ASP A 123 6.69 12.13 9.67
N LEU A 124 6.24 11.55 8.55
CA LEU A 124 7.14 10.88 7.63
C LEU A 124 7.91 11.92 6.81
N GLU A 125 9.21 11.76 6.77
CA GLU A 125 10.12 12.57 6.01
C GLU A 125 10.41 11.93 4.64
N ARG A 126 11.00 12.69 3.73
CA ARG A 126 11.40 12.19 2.40
C ARG A 126 12.25 10.91 2.48
N LYS A 127 13.18 10.84 3.43
CA LYS A 127 14.02 9.66 3.66
C LYS A 127 13.23 8.38 3.96
N ASP A 128 12.06 8.50 4.64
CA ASP A 128 11.22 7.36 4.98
C ASP A 128 10.57 6.77 3.71
N PHE A 129 10.12 7.62 2.79
CA PHE A 129 9.60 7.19 1.49
C PHE A 129 10.69 6.53 0.63
N GLU A 130 11.89 7.09 0.61
CA GLU A 130 13.04 6.52 -0.08
C GLU A 130 13.42 5.15 0.50
N ALA A 131 13.36 5.00 1.81
CA ALA A 131 13.60 3.72 2.50
C ALA A 131 12.53 2.67 2.14
N VAL A 132 11.25 3.04 2.09
CA VAL A 132 10.17 2.14 1.64
C VAL A 132 10.43 1.69 0.19
N GLN A 133 10.78 2.61 -0.70
CA GLN A 133 11.10 2.29 -2.10
C GLN A 133 12.29 1.33 -2.21
N ALA A 134 13.37 1.57 -1.46
CA ALA A 134 14.54 0.70 -1.44
C ALA A 134 14.21 -0.70 -0.91
N LYS A 135 13.47 -0.78 0.20
CA LYS A 135 13.00 -2.06 0.78
C LYS A 135 12.10 -2.81 -0.22
N LEU A 136 11.16 -2.11 -0.85
CA LEU A 136 10.25 -2.70 -1.84
C LEU A 136 11.03 -3.26 -3.05
N ARG A 137 11.97 -2.49 -3.58
CA ARG A 137 12.82 -2.95 -4.69
C ARG A 137 13.60 -4.21 -4.30
N HIS A 138 14.34 -4.16 -3.20
CA HIS A 138 15.19 -5.28 -2.77
C HIS A 138 14.37 -6.53 -2.44
N ARG A 139 13.33 -6.40 -1.62
CA ARG A 139 12.48 -7.53 -1.21
C ARG A 139 11.62 -8.04 -2.36
N GLY A 140 11.12 -7.14 -3.22
CA GLY A 140 10.34 -7.50 -4.41
C GLY A 140 11.14 -8.30 -5.42
N LEU A 141 12.38 -7.89 -5.73
CA LEU A 141 13.29 -8.67 -6.59
C LEU A 141 13.56 -10.04 -6.00
N ARG A 142 13.85 -10.13 -4.71
CA ARG A 142 14.08 -11.41 -4.02
C ARG A 142 12.85 -12.29 -4.05
N TRP A 143 11.65 -11.71 -3.86
CA TRP A 143 10.39 -12.45 -3.94
C TRP A 143 10.18 -13.02 -5.35
N LEU A 144 10.38 -12.22 -6.40
CA LEU A 144 10.26 -12.64 -7.79
C LEU A 144 11.22 -13.78 -8.13
N HIS A 145 12.47 -13.71 -7.67
CA HIS A 145 13.43 -14.80 -7.86
C HIS A 145 12.98 -16.11 -7.20
N ARG A 146 12.56 -16.04 -5.94
CA ARG A 146 12.13 -17.23 -5.18
C ARG A 146 10.91 -17.93 -5.75
N HIS A 147 10.06 -17.19 -6.48
CA HIS A 147 8.81 -17.72 -7.05
C HIS A 147 8.91 -18.00 -8.56
N GLY A 148 10.11 -18.13 -9.09
CA GLY A 148 10.34 -18.52 -10.49
C GLY A 148 10.11 -17.41 -11.53
N PHE A 149 9.96 -16.15 -11.10
CA PHE A 149 9.81 -14.99 -12.01
C PHE A 149 11.15 -14.35 -12.35
N GLU A 150 12.18 -15.14 -12.63
CA GLU A 150 13.55 -14.67 -12.85
C GLU A 150 13.70 -13.68 -14.01
N ARG A 151 13.00 -13.92 -15.14
CA ARG A 151 13.03 -13.00 -16.28
C ARG A 151 12.51 -11.63 -15.90
N LEU A 152 11.43 -11.59 -15.09
CA LEU A 152 10.84 -10.37 -14.57
C LEU A 152 11.78 -9.70 -13.57
N ALA A 153 12.38 -10.46 -12.66
CA ALA A 153 13.34 -9.98 -11.68
C ALA A 153 14.57 -9.36 -12.36
N ARG A 154 15.20 -10.04 -13.31
CA ARG A 154 16.33 -9.51 -14.12
C ARG A 154 15.95 -8.22 -14.84
N TYR A 155 14.74 -8.19 -15.39
CA TYR A 155 14.23 -7.02 -16.06
C TYR A 155 14.07 -5.82 -15.09
N CYS A 156 13.50 -6.05 -13.91
CA CYS A 156 13.32 -5.04 -12.87
C CYS A 156 14.64 -4.62 -12.20
N ALA A 157 15.67 -5.45 -12.23
CA ALA A 157 16.98 -5.15 -11.68
C ALA A 157 17.77 -4.16 -12.55
N ARG A 158 17.56 -4.16 -13.88
CA ARG A 158 18.25 -3.24 -14.80
C ARG A 158 17.86 -1.80 -14.47
N ARG A 159 18.86 -0.96 -14.16
CA ARG A 159 18.65 0.49 -14.07
C ARG A 159 18.27 1.02 -15.45
N PRO A 160 17.21 1.83 -15.57
CA PRO A 160 16.97 2.52 -16.83
C PRO A 160 18.12 3.51 -17.07
N ALA A 161 18.63 3.54 -18.30
CA ALA A 161 19.49 4.62 -18.74
C ALA A 161 18.78 5.96 -18.52
N ALA A 162 19.47 6.92 -17.90
CA ALA A 162 19.06 8.30 -17.65
C ALA A 162 17.58 8.55 -17.32
N GLY A 163 17.27 8.74 -16.06
CA GLY A 163 16.10 9.48 -15.58
C GLY A 163 14.77 8.75 -15.47
N ARG A 164 14.60 7.52 -15.93
CA ARG A 164 13.36 6.74 -15.79
C ARG A 164 13.46 5.78 -14.62
N ARG A 165 12.74 6.08 -13.56
CA ARG A 165 12.70 5.29 -12.32
C ARG A 165 12.01 3.94 -12.56
N CYS A 166 12.71 2.81 -12.40
CA CYS A 166 12.21 1.47 -12.72
C CYS A 166 11.24 0.90 -11.65
N TRP A 167 11.31 1.38 -10.41
CA TRP A 167 10.49 0.97 -9.27
C TRP A 167 9.83 2.16 -8.57
N CYS A 168 9.76 3.29 -9.22
CA CYS A 168 9.08 4.44 -8.68
C CYS A 168 7.65 4.47 -9.19
N GLY A 169 6.79 3.75 -8.52
CA GLY A 169 5.50 4.29 -8.25
C GLY A 169 5.71 5.52 -7.36
N SER A 170 5.07 6.64 -7.66
CA SER A 170 4.98 7.72 -6.72
C SER A 170 4.28 7.17 -5.47
N THR A 171 5.03 6.97 -4.41
CA THR A 171 4.44 6.78 -3.09
C THR A 171 4.04 8.17 -2.62
N ASN A 172 2.88 8.63 -3.04
CA ASN A 172 2.25 9.79 -2.46
C ASN A 172 1.49 9.30 -1.22
N ALA A 173 1.83 9.84 -0.07
CA ALA A 173 1.04 9.67 1.13
C ALA A 173 0.37 10.99 1.45
N SER A 174 -0.95 11.02 1.45
CA SER A 174 -1.74 12.14 1.97
C SER A 174 -2.36 11.72 3.30
N ARG A 175 -2.28 12.59 4.31
CA ARG A 175 -3.05 12.42 5.55
C ARG A 175 -4.50 12.81 5.32
N SER A 176 -5.41 11.91 5.65
CA SER A 176 -6.81 12.26 5.86
C SER A 176 -6.99 12.58 7.35
N GLY A 177 -7.17 13.85 7.68
CA GLY A 177 -7.50 14.25 9.04
C GLY A 177 -8.91 13.78 9.39
N ALA A 178 -9.06 12.92 10.39
CA ALA A 178 -10.27 12.91 11.16
C ALA A 178 -10.27 14.24 11.95
N ARG A 179 -11.14 15.17 11.57
CA ARG A 179 -11.39 16.33 12.43
C ARG A 179 -12.00 15.76 13.70
N SER A 180 -11.33 15.94 14.85
CA SER A 180 -11.94 15.71 16.13
C SER A 180 -13.13 16.66 16.22
N ALA A 181 -14.34 16.12 16.20
CA ALA A 181 -15.48 16.83 16.70
C ALA A 181 -15.31 16.86 18.22
N ALA A 182 -15.09 18.09 18.74
CA ALA A 182 -15.17 18.40 20.14
C ALA A 182 -16.63 18.30 20.59
#